data_02b5a3a1552bbc869821f24ef3433449
#
_entry.id   02b5a3a1552bbc869821f24ef3433449
#
_cell.length_a   1.000
_cell.length_b   1.000
_cell.length_c   1.000
_cell.angle_alpha   90.00
_cell.angle_beta   90.00
_cell.angle_gamma   90.00
#
_symmetry.space_group_name_H-M   'P 1'
#
loop_
_entity.id
_entity.type
_entity.pdbx_description
1 polymer ?
#
loop_
_entity_poly.entity_id
_entity_poly.type
_entity_poly.pdbx_seq_one_letter_code
_entity_poly.pdbx_strand_id
1 'polypeptide(L)'
;MRDMILIDIPIWAAHGTVFAHLVSDTSFEELHEFAARLGVPRGAFDGDHYDVPERRYAACLAAGATRVTGVELARRVNASGLRLRKRKGEKGIHRRLGLPIGEGVTADVDLVASSMPTPDLVTGAAATIVRDRNESILLVHSVRRGSWDCPGGRREPGETVPDCAARELAEETGLVLAPEDLVPCGYERIVVTEPGHWASTRPLVQIFRADLVVARPQLVPGDDVDGAQWVSHDDFRELCRERFWWPLAAFVMDLGP
;
A
#
# COMPACT_ATOMS: atom_id res chain seq x y z
N MET A 1 5.62 -1.31 29.41
CA MET A 1 4.17 -1.00 29.19
C MET A 1 3.54 -2.34 28.88
N ARG A 2 2.36 -2.66 29.40
CA ARG A 2 1.71 -3.93 29.03
C ARG A 2 1.12 -3.74 27.64
N ASP A 3 1.32 -4.72 26.77
CA ASP A 3 0.74 -4.82 25.45
C ASP A 3 -0.79 -4.72 25.56
N MET A 4 -1.41 -3.84 24.82
CA MET A 4 -2.83 -3.58 25.03
C MET A 4 -3.58 -3.38 23.72
N ILE A 5 -4.62 -4.20 23.56
CA ILE A 5 -5.67 -3.93 22.59
C ILE A 5 -6.64 -2.90 23.18
N LEU A 6 -6.87 -1.84 22.43
CA LEU A 6 -7.70 -0.70 22.80
C LEU A 6 -8.90 -0.61 21.89
N ILE A 7 -10.04 -0.18 22.45
CA ILE A 7 -11.26 0.05 21.66
C ILE A 7 -11.95 1.34 22.16
N ASP A 8 -12.39 2.20 21.22
CA ASP A 8 -13.21 3.36 21.56
C ASP A 8 -14.71 2.98 21.64
N ILE A 9 -15.58 3.96 21.88
CA ILE A 9 -17.03 3.72 21.92
C ILE A 9 -17.62 3.67 20.50
N PRO A 10 -18.63 2.83 20.23
CA PRO A 10 -19.26 2.71 18.91
C PRO A 10 -20.18 3.92 18.64
N ILE A 11 -19.63 4.94 18.00
CA ILE A 11 -20.34 6.18 17.62
C ILE A 11 -20.17 6.57 16.16
N TRP A 12 -19.33 5.85 15.41
CA TRP A 12 -19.02 6.18 14.02
C TRP A 12 -20.06 5.56 13.08
N ALA A 13 -21.02 6.36 12.63
CA ALA A 13 -22.13 5.90 11.82
C ALA A 13 -21.69 5.57 10.39
N ALA A 14 -21.90 4.31 9.96
CA ALA A 14 -21.70 3.83 8.60
C ALA A 14 -22.54 2.58 8.33
N HIS A 15 -22.91 2.31 7.09
CA HIS A 15 -23.59 1.07 6.66
C HIS A 15 -24.80 0.66 7.53
N GLY A 16 -25.58 1.64 8.02
CA GLY A 16 -26.78 1.39 8.81
C GLY A 16 -26.54 0.95 10.26
N THR A 17 -25.31 1.03 10.75
CA THR A 17 -24.95 0.77 12.16
C THR A 17 -23.89 1.78 12.62
N VAL A 18 -23.43 1.63 13.86
CA VAL A 18 -22.29 2.40 14.39
C VAL A 18 -21.09 1.48 14.61
N PHE A 19 -19.91 2.03 14.48
CA PHE A 19 -18.64 1.32 14.61
C PHE A 19 -17.81 1.92 15.74
N ALA A 20 -16.94 1.07 16.30
CA ALA A 20 -15.84 1.44 17.18
C ALA A 20 -14.53 1.13 16.46
N HIS A 21 -13.47 1.88 16.78
CA HIS A 21 -12.14 1.58 16.31
C HIS A 21 -11.42 0.67 17.31
N LEU A 22 -10.87 -0.44 16.80
CA LEU A 22 -10.06 -1.39 17.56
C LEU A 22 -8.60 -1.27 17.10
N VAL A 23 -7.67 -1.05 18.02
CA VAL A 23 -6.25 -0.85 17.74
C VAL A 23 -5.37 -1.64 18.71
N SER A 24 -4.12 -1.88 18.32
CA SER A 24 -3.04 -2.21 19.26
C SER A 24 -2.11 -1.00 19.43
N ASP A 25 -1.53 -0.84 20.60
CA ASP A 25 -0.43 0.10 20.84
C ASP A 25 0.94 -0.59 20.81
N THR A 26 0.99 -1.85 20.35
CA THR A 26 2.19 -2.69 20.36
C THR A 26 2.57 -3.16 18.96
N SER A 27 1.68 -3.87 18.25
CA SER A 27 1.95 -4.38 16.90
C SER A 27 0.66 -4.67 16.09
N PHE A 28 0.81 -4.76 14.78
CA PHE A 28 -0.28 -5.18 13.91
C PHE A 28 -0.57 -6.67 14.03
N GLU A 29 0.43 -7.49 14.30
CA GLU A 29 0.31 -8.94 14.49
C GLU A 29 -0.66 -9.21 15.65
N GLU A 30 -0.43 -8.57 16.80
CA GLU A 30 -1.32 -8.66 17.97
C GLU A 30 -2.75 -8.24 17.63
N LEU A 31 -2.90 -7.11 16.91
CA LEU A 31 -4.20 -6.60 16.49
C LEU A 31 -4.93 -7.58 15.58
N HIS A 32 -4.21 -8.16 14.60
CA HIS A 32 -4.79 -9.11 13.65
C HIS A 32 -5.19 -10.43 14.31
N GLU A 33 -4.36 -10.96 15.21
CA GLU A 33 -4.67 -12.16 15.98
C GLU A 33 -5.90 -11.95 16.87
N PHE A 34 -5.97 -10.79 17.53
CA PHE A 34 -7.13 -10.44 18.35
C PHE A 34 -8.40 -10.35 17.51
N ALA A 35 -8.38 -9.65 16.38
CA ALA A 35 -9.49 -9.51 15.47
C ALA A 35 -9.96 -10.87 14.91
N ALA A 36 -9.02 -11.74 14.52
CA ALA A 36 -9.30 -13.06 13.97
C ALA A 36 -9.99 -13.97 14.98
N ARG A 37 -9.55 -13.98 16.27
CA ARG A 37 -10.23 -14.73 17.35
C ARG A 37 -11.69 -14.34 17.52
N LEU A 38 -12.03 -13.11 17.21
CA LEU A 38 -13.42 -12.59 17.31
C LEU A 38 -14.19 -12.69 15.98
N GLY A 39 -13.58 -13.29 14.95
CA GLY A 39 -14.20 -13.40 13.62
C GLY A 39 -14.42 -12.04 12.95
N VAL A 40 -13.60 -11.02 13.27
CA VAL A 40 -13.57 -9.76 12.54
C VAL A 40 -12.78 -9.99 11.25
N PRO A 41 -13.38 -9.77 10.07
CA PRO A 41 -12.73 -10.10 8.82
C PRO A 41 -11.55 -9.16 8.54
N ARG A 42 -10.50 -9.67 7.89
CA ARG A 42 -9.32 -8.87 7.50
C ARG A 42 -9.68 -7.63 6.66
N GLY A 43 -10.71 -7.72 5.84
CA GLY A 43 -11.21 -6.59 5.03
C GLY A 43 -11.75 -5.40 5.84
N ALA A 44 -12.06 -5.59 7.14
CA ALA A 44 -12.44 -4.51 8.04
C ALA A 44 -11.23 -3.72 8.60
N PHE A 45 -10.00 -4.17 8.31
CA PHE A 45 -8.79 -3.43 8.65
C PHE A 45 -8.61 -2.22 7.75
N ASP A 46 -8.24 -1.07 8.32
CA ASP A 46 -8.06 0.19 7.61
C ASP A 46 -6.68 0.81 7.89
N GLY A 47 -5.64 -0.02 7.74
CA GLY A 47 -4.23 0.38 7.77
C GLY A 47 -3.60 0.47 9.16
N ASP A 48 -4.36 0.88 10.18
CA ASP A 48 -3.89 0.97 11.58
C ASP A 48 -4.94 0.57 12.61
N HIS A 49 -6.17 0.24 12.19
CA HIS A 49 -7.26 -0.15 13.05
C HIS A 49 -8.25 -1.09 12.34
N TYR A 50 -9.10 -1.73 13.13
CA TYR A 50 -10.30 -2.40 12.63
C TYR A 50 -11.54 -1.59 12.96
N ASP A 51 -12.46 -1.49 12.00
CA ASP A 51 -13.81 -1.00 12.22
C ASP A 51 -14.68 -2.13 12.78
N VAL A 52 -15.03 -2.04 14.05
CA VAL A 52 -15.82 -3.06 14.77
C VAL A 52 -17.26 -2.58 14.89
N PRO A 53 -18.25 -3.28 14.29
CA PRO A 53 -19.64 -2.91 14.43
C PRO A 53 -20.13 -3.13 15.86
N GLU A 54 -21.09 -2.30 16.32
CA GLU A 54 -21.62 -2.31 17.68
C GLU A 54 -21.99 -3.71 18.19
N ARG A 55 -22.59 -4.56 17.35
CA ARG A 55 -22.96 -5.94 17.72
C ARG A 55 -21.80 -6.82 18.19
N ARG A 56 -20.54 -6.45 17.87
CA ARG A 56 -19.31 -7.15 18.31
C ARG A 56 -18.60 -6.47 19.47
N TYR A 57 -19.02 -5.26 19.84
CA TYR A 57 -18.34 -4.44 20.84
C TYR A 57 -18.20 -5.14 22.19
N ALA A 58 -19.28 -5.71 22.71
CA ALA A 58 -19.26 -6.44 23.97
C ALA A 58 -18.32 -7.66 23.94
N ALA A 59 -18.24 -8.37 22.83
CA ALA A 59 -17.32 -9.50 22.66
C ALA A 59 -15.85 -9.05 22.67
N CYS A 60 -15.52 -7.89 22.10
CA CYS A 60 -14.18 -7.31 22.18
C CYS A 60 -13.77 -7.02 23.62
N LEU A 61 -14.66 -6.40 24.40
CA LEU A 61 -14.39 -6.14 25.83
C LEU A 61 -14.22 -7.43 26.64
N ALA A 62 -15.09 -8.43 26.40
CA ALA A 62 -15.01 -9.74 27.07
C ALA A 62 -13.71 -10.50 26.72
N ALA A 63 -13.17 -10.28 25.51
CA ALA A 63 -11.91 -10.87 25.07
C ALA A 63 -10.65 -10.11 25.58
N GLY A 64 -10.83 -9.01 26.31
CA GLY A 64 -9.72 -8.28 26.96
C GLY A 64 -9.37 -6.94 26.31
N ALA A 65 -10.13 -6.44 25.32
CA ALA A 65 -9.92 -5.09 24.82
C ALA A 65 -10.23 -4.05 25.91
N THR A 66 -9.34 -3.08 26.07
CA THR A 66 -9.50 -2.00 27.04
C THR A 66 -10.27 -0.85 26.40
N ARG A 67 -11.40 -0.49 27.01
CA ARG A 67 -12.17 0.69 26.58
C ARG A 67 -11.43 1.98 26.90
N VAL A 68 -11.29 2.86 25.89
CA VAL A 68 -10.71 4.20 26.01
C VAL A 68 -11.57 5.23 25.29
N THR A 69 -11.27 6.50 25.44
CA THR A 69 -11.86 7.54 24.60
C THR A 69 -11.17 7.56 23.22
N GLY A 70 -11.85 8.07 22.17
CA GLY A 70 -11.26 8.23 20.85
C GLY A 70 -9.99 9.09 20.85
N VAL A 71 -9.94 10.11 21.74
CA VAL A 71 -8.75 10.95 21.92
C VAL A 71 -7.58 10.15 22.50
N GLU A 72 -7.82 9.36 23.53
CA GLU A 72 -6.81 8.50 24.15
C GLU A 72 -6.32 7.43 23.15
N LEU A 73 -7.24 6.79 22.42
CA LEU A 73 -6.93 5.82 21.38
C LEU A 73 -6.00 6.44 20.32
N ALA A 74 -6.36 7.60 19.77
CA ALA A 74 -5.53 8.29 18.78
C ALA A 74 -4.15 8.67 19.33
N ARG A 75 -4.08 9.13 20.60
CA ARG A 75 -2.82 9.46 21.27
C ARG A 75 -1.90 8.24 21.39
N ARG A 76 -2.46 7.09 21.80
CA ARG A 76 -1.69 5.85 21.98
C ARG A 76 -1.18 5.28 20.66
N VAL A 77 -2.02 5.23 19.62
CA VAL A 77 -1.60 4.78 18.28
C VAL A 77 -0.53 5.70 17.67
N ASN A 78 -0.66 7.02 17.87
CA ASN A 78 0.40 7.94 17.44
C ASN A 78 1.73 7.68 18.19
N ALA A 79 1.67 7.44 19.50
CA ALA A 79 2.86 7.21 20.33
C ALA A 79 3.54 5.86 20.02
N SER A 80 2.78 4.84 19.58
CA SER A 80 3.32 3.53 19.19
C SER A 80 4.03 3.54 17.82
N GLY A 81 3.85 4.60 17.02
CA GLY A 81 4.35 4.65 15.64
C GLY A 81 3.49 3.90 14.62
N LEU A 82 2.43 3.22 15.07
CA LEU A 82 1.56 2.41 14.19
C LEU A 82 0.55 3.24 13.38
N ARG A 83 0.46 4.56 13.63
CA ARG A 83 -0.51 5.42 12.94
C ARG A 83 -0.20 5.56 11.46
N LEU A 84 -1.06 4.99 10.62
CA LEU A 84 -1.05 5.21 9.17
C LEU A 84 -1.67 6.57 8.83
N ARG A 85 -1.03 7.32 7.93
CA ARG A 85 -1.53 8.63 7.50
C ARG A 85 -2.07 8.55 6.08
N LYS A 86 -3.35 8.88 5.93
CA LYS A 86 -4.07 8.88 4.65
C LYS A 86 -5.03 10.08 4.59
N ARG A 87 -5.49 10.41 3.39
CA ARG A 87 -6.54 11.42 3.18
C ARG A 87 -7.92 10.81 3.51
N LYS A 88 -8.91 11.66 3.77
CA LYS A 88 -10.28 11.22 3.99
C LYS A 88 -10.83 10.51 2.75
N GLY A 89 -11.44 9.36 2.93
CA GLY A 89 -12.02 8.54 1.85
C GLY A 89 -11.05 7.54 1.21
N GLU A 90 -9.78 7.53 1.62
CA GLU A 90 -8.81 6.53 1.18
C GLU A 90 -8.83 5.31 2.10
N LYS A 91 -8.37 4.17 1.57
CA LYS A 91 -8.24 2.92 2.31
C LYS A 91 -6.79 2.68 2.72
N GLY A 92 -6.53 2.64 4.02
CA GLY A 92 -5.25 2.18 4.53
C GLY A 92 -5.12 0.67 4.35
N ILE A 93 -4.02 0.23 3.73
CA ILE A 93 -3.79 -1.19 3.43
C ILE A 93 -2.82 -1.79 4.43
N HIS A 94 -1.65 -1.16 4.60
CA HIS A 94 -0.60 -1.67 5.47
C HIS A 94 0.39 -0.57 5.82
N ARG A 95 1.05 -0.73 7.00
CA ARG A 95 2.20 0.09 7.40
C ARG A 95 3.36 -0.81 7.76
N ARG A 96 4.53 -0.54 7.20
CA ARG A 96 5.80 -1.19 7.53
C ARG A 96 6.69 -0.19 8.26
N LEU A 97 7.23 -0.60 9.40
CA LEU A 97 8.15 0.21 10.20
C LEU A 97 9.60 -0.23 9.96
N GLY A 98 10.52 0.72 9.90
CA GLY A 98 11.95 0.45 9.84
C GLY A 98 12.39 -0.37 8.63
N LEU A 99 11.72 -0.23 7.47
CA LEU A 99 12.06 -0.95 6.25
C LEU A 99 13.41 -0.48 5.70
N PRO A 100 14.38 -1.36 5.45
CA PRO A 100 15.59 -1.00 4.71
C PRO A 100 15.24 -0.67 3.25
N ILE A 101 15.49 0.57 2.80
CA ILE A 101 15.20 1.04 1.44
C ILE A 101 16.43 1.41 0.63
N GLY A 102 17.62 1.22 1.19
CA GLY A 102 18.91 1.48 0.58
C GLY A 102 20.04 1.29 1.60
N GLU A 103 21.29 1.49 1.18
CA GLU A 103 22.44 1.37 2.07
C GLU A 103 22.37 2.38 3.22
N GLY A 104 22.21 1.86 4.45
CA GLY A 104 22.14 2.67 5.66
C GLY A 104 20.92 3.55 5.80
N VAL A 105 19.86 3.32 4.98
CA VAL A 105 18.61 4.09 5.02
C VAL A 105 17.46 3.19 5.45
N THR A 106 16.77 3.58 6.51
CA THR A 106 15.51 2.96 6.93
C THR A 106 14.35 3.94 6.81
N ALA A 107 13.19 3.41 6.51
CA ALA A 107 11.96 4.21 6.38
C ALA A 107 10.73 3.47 6.92
N ASP A 108 9.78 4.24 7.39
CA ASP A 108 8.40 3.79 7.56
C ASP A 108 7.65 3.96 6.24
N VAL A 109 6.91 2.94 5.85
CA VAL A 109 6.15 2.96 4.59
C VAL A 109 4.68 2.71 4.86
N ASP A 110 3.83 3.66 4.45
CA ASP A 110 2.38 3.51 4.43
C ASP A 110 1.94 3.10 3.02
N LEU A 111 1.13 2.05 2.92
CA LEU A 111 0.47 1.61 1.69
C LEU A 111 -0.98 2.01 1.73
N VAL A 112 -1.42 2.79 0.75
CA VAL A 112 -2.78 3.37 0.71
C VAL A 112 -3.40 3.12 -0.65
N ALA A 113 -4.59 2.51 -0.68
CA ALA A 113 -5.40 2.42 -1.88
C ALA A 113 -6.24 3.70 -2.04
N SER A 114 -6.18 4.30 -3.22
CA SER A 114 -6.85 5.57 -3.53
C SER A 114 -7.05 5.72 -5.02
N SER A 115 -8.25 6.13 -5.43
CA SER A 115 -8.53 6.57 -6.80
C SER A 115 -8.17 8.05 -7.05
N MET A 116 -7.72 8.76 -6.02
CA MET A 116 -7.30 10.15 -6.14
C MET A 116 -5.80 10.23 -6.46
N PRO A 117 -5.40 11.02 -7.46
CA PRO A 117 -3.99 11.20 -7.77
C PRO A 117 -3.26 11.88 -6.60
N THR A 118 -1.98 11.58 -6.46
CA THR A 118 -1.09 12.27 -5.52
C THR A 118 -0.63 13.60 -6.12
N PRO A 119 -0.40 14.64 -5.28
CA PRO A 119 0.07 15.93 -5.78
C PRO A 119 1.50 15.85 -6.32
N ASP A 120 1.77 16.42 -7.49
CA ASP A 120 3.08 16.47 -8.13
C ASP A 120 4.18 17.02 -7.22
N LEU A 121 3.86 18.01 -6.38
CA LEU A 121 4.84 18.66 -5.52
C LEU A 121 5.52 17.70 -4.55
N VAL A 122 4.80 16.67 -4.08
CA VAL A 122 5.27 15.72 -3.05
C VAL A 122 5.47 14.29 -3.57
N THR A 123 5.23 14.06 -4.86
CA THR A 123 5.37 12.75 -5.49
C THR A 123 6.70 12.66 -6.23
N GLY A 124 7.55 11.76 -5.82
CA GLY A 124 8.91 11.61 -6.33
C GLY A 124 9.11 10.48 -7.34
N ALA A 125 8.12 9.58 -7.45
CA ALA A 125 8.19 8.43 -8.34
C ALA A 125 6.78 7.94 -8.70
N ALA A 126 6.70 7.09 -9.73
CA ALA A 126 5.48 6.40 -10.11
C ALA A 126 5.77 4.97 -10.54
N ALA A 127 4.81 4.08 -10.35
CA ALA A 127 4.84 2.71 -10.87
C ALA A 127 3.46 2.32 -11.42
N THR A 128 3.43 1.35 -12.34
CA THR A 128 2.20 0.96 -13.02
C THR A 128 1.99 -0.55 -12.92
N ILE A 129 0.86 -0.98 -12.38
CA ILE A 129 0.38 -2.35 -12.46
C ILE A 129 -0.34 -2.49 -13.80
N VAL A 130 0.27 -3.18 -14.76
CA VAL A 130 -0.32 -3.38 -16.09
C VAL A 130 -0.90 -4.78 -16.18
N ARG A 131 -2.16 -4.86 -16.59
CA ARG A 131 -2.88 -6.10 -16.81
C ARG A 131 -3.28 -6.22 -18.27
N ASP A 132 -3.01 -7.36 -18.88
CA ASP A 132 -3.42 -7.64 -20.25
C ASP A 132 -4.90 -8.11 -20.32
N ARG A 133 -5.41 -8.31 -21.54
CA ARG A 133 -6.78 -8.80 -21.76
C ARG A 133 -7.07 -10.16 -21.09
N ASN A 134 -6.05 -10.98 -20.90
CA ASN A 134 -6.16 -12.31 -20.27
C ASN A 134 -5.82 -12.29 -18.77
N GLU A 135 -5.80 -11.09 -18.17
CA GLU A 135 -5.47 -10.85 -16.76
C GLU A 135 -4.03 -11.22 -16.37
N SER A 136 -3.12 -11.40 -17.36
CA SER A 136 -1.70 -11.53 -17.06
C SER A 136 -1.13 -10.18 -16.62
N ILE A 137 -0.21 -10.20 -15.67
CA ILE A 137 0.41 -9.00 -15.09
C ILE A 137 1.81 -8.82 -15.66
N LEU A 138 2.16 -7.60 -16.00
CA LEU A 138 3.49 -7.24 -16.49
C LEU A 138 4.44 -7.01 -15.32
N LEU A 139 5.59 -7.69 -15.37
CA LEU A 139 6.70 -7.48 -14.47
C LEU A 139 7.98 -7.18 -15.24
N VAL A 140 8.83 -6.38 -14.63
CA VAL A 140 10.20 -6.10 -15.07
C VAL A 140 11.19 -6.59 -14.02
N HIS A 141 12.34 -7.10 -14.46
CA HIS A 141 13.42 -7.50 -13.56
C HIS A 141 14.45 -6.36 -13.48
N SER A 142 14.56 -5.77 -12.31
CA SER A 142 15.49 -4.65 -12.08
C SER A 142 16.92 -5.17 -11.89
N VAL A 143 17.84 -4.79 -12.77
CA VAL A 143 19.26 -5.11 -12.66
C VAL A 143 19.82 -4.70 -11.31
N ARG A 144 19.52 -3.49 -10.86
CA ARG A 144 20.03 -2.95 -9.61
C ARG A 144 19.52 -3.68 -8.36
N ARG A 145 18.24 -4.11 -8.36
CA ARG A 145 17.60 -4.74 -7.19
C ARG A 145 17.70 -6.27 -7.22
N GLY A 146 17.99 -6.86 -8.38
CA GLY A 146 18.00 -8.31 -8.59
C GLY A 146 16.64 -8.94 -8.29
N SER A 147 15.55 -8.24 -8.62
CA SER A 147 14.19 -8.68 -8.27
C SER A 147 13.14 -8.20 -9.26
N TRP A 148 12.05 -8.95 -9.34
CA TRP A 148 10.87 -8.58 -10.11
C TRP A 148 10.09 -7.46 -9.42
N ASP A 149 9.57 -6.53 -10.25
CA ASP A 149 8.83 -5.36 -9.79
C ASP A 149 7.81 -4.93 -10.87
N CYS A 150 6.84 -4.09 -10.51
CA CYS A 150 6.04 -3.39 -11.51
C CYS A 150 6.89 -2.33 -12.21
N PRO A 151 6.67 -2.05 -13.51
CA PRO A 151 7.36 -0.98 -14.22
C PRO A 151 7.22 0.35 -13.50
N GLY A 152 8.31 1.09 -13.34
CA GLY A 152 8.28 2.38 -12.67
C GLY A 152 9.61 2.88 -12.15
N GLY A 153 9.67 4.18 -11.95
CA GLY A 153 10.89 4.85 -11.52
C GLY A 153 10.68 6.26 -11.02
N ARG A 154 11.77 7.03 -11.00
CA ARG A 154 11.80 8.36 -10.43
C ARG A 154 11.31 9.40 -11.43
N ARG A 155 10.58 10.37 -10.92
CA ARG A 155 10.10 11.50 -11.68
C ARG A 155 11.24 12.47 -12.04
N GLU A 156 11.29 12.88 -13.28
CA GLU A 156 12.23 13.86 -13.79
C GLU A 156 11.77 15.31 -13.49
N PRO A 157 12.70 16.30 -13.54
CA PRO A 157 12.36 17.70 -13.39
C PRO A 157 11.39 18.19 -14.47
N GLY A 158 10.28 18.80 -14.07
CA GLY A 158 9.28 19.33 -15.00
C GLY A 158 8.22 18.32 -15.46
N GLU A 159 8.39 17.04 -15.17
CA GLU A 159 7.48 15.97 -15.52
C GLU A 159 6.27 15.92 -14.56
N THR A 160 5.08 15.63 -15.06
CA THR A 160 3.93 15.29 -14.20
C THR A 160 4.03 13.84 -13.71
N VAL A 161 3.25 13.47 -12.69
CA VAL A 161 3.27 12.09 -12.17
C VAL A 161 2.76 11.06 -13.20
N PRO A 162 1.68 11.32 -13.97
CA PRO A 162 1.28 10.41 -15.04
C PRO A 162 2.29 10.31 -16.20
N ASP A 163 2.95 11.43 -16.57
CA ASP A 163 4.00 11.40 -17.61
C ASP A 163 5.18 10.51 -17.18
N CYS A 164 5.59 10.60 -15.92
CA CYS A 164 6.61 9.72 -15.34
C CYS A 164 6.23 8.24 -15.48
N ALA A 165 5.02 7.88 -15.09
CA ALA A 165 4.55 6.51 -15.18
C ALA A 165 4.52 6.00 -16.63
N ALA A 166 4.06 6.82 -17.58
CA ALA A 166 4.01 6.49 -19.00
C ALA A 166 5.43 6.34 -19.61
N ARG A 167 6.36 7.26 -19.24
CA ARG A 167 7.77 7.19 -19.69
C ARG A 167 8.45 5.92 -19.17
N GLU A 168 8.42 5.68 -17.87
CA GLU A 168 9.04 4.50 -17.26
C GLU A 168 8.49 3.19 -17.84
N LEU A 169 7.17 3.12 -18.06
CA LEU A 169 6.57 1.97 -18.72
C LEU A 169 7.12 1.76 -20.13
N ALA A 170 7.24 2.83 -20.91
CA ALA A 170 7.78 2.76 -22.27
C ALA A 170 9.27 2.40 -22.29
N GLU A 171 10.08 2.97 -21.39
CA GLU A 171 11.53 2.73 -21.29
C GLU A 171 11.82 1.30 -20.84
N GLU A 172 11.10 0.78 -19.84
CA GLU A 172 11.37 -0.54 -19.28
C GLU A 172 10.73 -1.70 -20.07
N THR A 173 9.71 -1.42 -20.90
CA THR A 173 8.92 -2.51 -21.53
C THR A 173 8.65 -2.33 -23.02
N GLY A 174 8.88 -1.14 -23.57
CA GLY A 174 8.49 -0.78 -24.93
C GLY A 174 6.99 -0.52 -25.12
N LEU A 175 6.16 -0.61 -24.06
CA LEU A 175 4.73 -0.33 -24.14
C LEU A 175 4.46 1.16 -24.00
N VAL A 176 3.87 1.74 -25.03
CA VAL A 176 3.50 3.18 -25.04
C VAL A 176 2.02 3.31 -24.72
N LEU A 177 1.71 3.90 -23.57
CA LEU A 177 0.36 4.29 -23.16
C LEU A 177 0.30 5.81 -22.97
N ALA A 178 -0.86 6.39 -23.23
CA ALA A 178 -1.07 7.79 -22.94
C ALA A 178 -1.22 8.00 -21.41
N PRO A 179 -0.70 9.10 -20.84
CA PRO A 179 -0.83 9.37 -19.41
C PRO A 179 -2.27 9.34 -18.88
N GLU A 180 -3.25 9.72 -19.72
CA GLU A 180 -4.67 9.69 -19.40
C GLU A 180 -5.28 8.28 -19.31
N ASP A 181 -4.62 7.26 -19.86
CA ASP A 181 -5.04 5.86 -19.76
C ASP A 181 -4.58 5.20 -18.43
N LEU A 182 -3.75 5.91 -17.66
CA LEU A 182 -3.23 5.44 -16.38
C LEU A 182 -4.18 5.84 -15.25
N VAL A 183 -4.80 4.85 -14.61
CA VAL A 183 -5.80 5.08 -13.56
C VAL A 183 -5.12 5.04 -12.18
N PRO A 184 -5.15 6.11 -11.37
CA PRO A 184 -4.64 6.08 -10.01
C PRO A 184 -5.35 5.00 -9.18
N CYS A 185 -4.61 4.13 -8.50
CA CYS A 185 -5.17 3.05 -7.69
C CYS A 185 -4.59 2.98 -6.27
N GLY A 186 -3.54 3.73 -5.99
CA GLY A 186 -2.95 3.82 -4.66
C GLY A 186 -1.63 4.58 -4.65
N TYR A 187 -1.01 4.63 -3.49
CA TYR A 187 0.33 5.22 -3.34
C TYR A 187 1.07 4.60 -2.14
N GLU A 188 2.38 4.72 -2.20
CA GLU A 188 3.27 4.49 -1.07
C GLU A 188 3.68 5.83 -0.48
N ARG A 189 3.68 5.93 0.85
CA ARG A 189 4.21 7.07 1.56
C ARG A 189 5.45 6.63 2.34
N ILE A 190 6.62 7.08 1.90
CA ILE A 190 7.92 6.71 2.45
C ILE A 190 8.40 7.83 3.39
N VAL A 191 8.58 7.52 4.67
CA VAL A 191 9.09 8.44 5.68
C VAL A 191 10.42 7.93 6.18
N VAL A 192 11.49 8.55 5.75
CA VAL A 192 12.86 8.19 6.18
C VAL A 192 12.98 8.44 7.69
N THR A 193 13.35 7.41 8.44
CA THR A 193 13.52 7.44 9.89
C THR A 193 14.98 7.59 10.29
N GLU A 194 15.90 7.02 9.49
CA GLU A 194 17.33 7.20 9.65
C GLU A 194 17.91 7.73 8.34
N PRO A 195 18.42 8.96 8.32
CA PRO A 195 18.93 9.58 7.11
C PRO A 195 20.30 8.96 6.73
N GLY A 196 20.30 8.23 5.62
CA GLY A 196 21.48 7.92 4.83
C GLY A 196 21.60 8.90 3.66
N HIS A 197 22.13 8.44 2.52
CA HIS A 197 22.22 9.24 1.30
C HIS A 197 20.86 9.42 0.55
N TRP A 198 19.73 9.13 1.20
CA TRP A 198 18.41 9.32 0.59
C TRP A 198 18.04 10.80 0.60
N ALA A 199 18.10 11.41 -0.56
CA ALA A 199 17.90 12.86 -0.72
C ALA A 199 16.49 13.24 -1.24
N SER A 200 15.49 12.33 -1.21
CA SER A 200 14.17 12.69 -1.72
C SER A 200 13.37 13.50 -0.70
N THR A 201 13.05 14.74 -1.04
CA THR A 201 12.07 15.57 -0.33
C THR A 201 10.62 15.23 -0.71
N ARG A 202 10.43 14.29 -1.63
CA ARG A 202 9.13 13.87 -2.16
C ARG A 202 8.83 12.45 -1.70
N PRO A 203 8.04 12.29 -0.62
CA PRO A 203 7.85 11.02 0.06
C PRO A 203 6.85 10.08 -0.62
N LEU A 204 6.15 10.50 -1.68
CA LEU A 204 5.11 9.69 -2.30
C LEU A 204 5.59 9.00 -3.58
N VAL A 205 5.16 7.76 -3.74
CA VAL A 205 5.22 6.99 -4.99
C VAL A 205 3.79 6.72 -5.41
N GLN A 206 3.36 7.26 -6.56
CA GLN A 206 2.02 7.01 -7.10
C GLN A 206 1.99 5.63 -7.75
N ILE A 207 0.95 4.86 -7.45
CA ILE A 207 0.67 3.60 -8.14
C ILE A 207 -0.51 3.80 -9.09
N PHE A 208 -0.29 3.45 -10.35
CA PHE A 208 -1.31 3.43 -11.39
C PHE A 208 -1.68 1.98 -11.73
N ARG A 209 -2.87 1.83 -12.33
CA ARG A 209 -3.29 0.62 -13.03
C ARG A 209 -3.58 0.95 -14.48
N ALA A 210 -3.20 0.04 -15.38
CA ALA A 210 -3.57 0.07 -16.78
C ALA A 210 -4.08 -1.31 -17.21
N ASP A 211 -5.30 -1.34 -17.80
CA ASP A 211 -5.91 -2.57 -18.31
C ASP A 211 -5.87 -2.54 -19.85
N LEU A 212 -5.10 -3.45 -20.45
CA LEU A 212 -4.93 -3.51 -21.90
C LEU A 212 -6.04 -4.31 -22.56
N VAL A 213 -6.48 -3.85 -23.73
CA VAL A 213 -7.49 -4.55 -24.56
C VAL A 213 -6.90 -5.69 -25.39
N VAL A 214 -5.56 -5.83 -25.41
CA VAL A 214 -4.81 -6.86 -26.14
C VAL A 214 -4.17 -7.85 -25.16
N ALA A 215 -3.95 -9.10 -25.64
CA ALA A 215 -3.29 -10.13 -24.85
C ALA A 215 -1.79 -10.10 -25.13
N ARG A 216 -0.99 -10.05 -24.05
CA ARG A 216 0.49 -10.18 -24.05
C ARG A 216 1.17 -9.47 -25.21
N PRO A 217 1.01 -8.15 -25.37
CA PRO A 217 1.75 -7.43 -26.41
C PRO A 217 3.25 -7.69 -26.27
N GLN A 218 3.96 -7.62 -27.39
CA GLN A 218 5.41 -7.82 -27.41
C GLN A 218 6.09 -6.81 -26.52
N LEU A 219 7.04 -7.28 -25.70
CA LEU A 219 7.85 -6.46 -24.82
C LEU A 219 9.23 -6.22 -25.43
N VAL A 220 9.76 -5.02 -25.21
CA VAL A 220 11.12 -4.63 -25.60
C VAL A 220 11.76 -3.99 -24.36
N PRO A 221 12.44 -4.80 -23.51
CA PRO A 221 13.10 -4.28 -22.30
C PRO A 221 14.17 -3.23 -22.67
N GLY A 222 14.21 -2.14 -21.91
CA GLY A 222 15.26 -1.12 -22.03
C GLY A 222 16.50 -1.48 -21.22
N ASP A 223 17.46 -0.54 -21.19
CA ASP A 223 18.79 -0.78 -20.60
C ASP A 223 18.79 -0.89 -19.08
N ASP A 224 17.77 -0.36 -18.39
CA ASP A 224 17.66 -0.35 -16.91
C ASP A 224 17.10 -1.66 -16.33
N VAL A 225 16.60 -2.54 -17.19
CA VAL A 225 16.02 -3.84 -16.83
C VAL A 225 16.66 -4.95 -17.66
N ASP A 226 16.88 -6.13 -17.08
CA ASP A 226 17.41 -7.31 -17.76
C ASP A 226 16.32 -8.34 -18.14
N GLY A 227 15.04 -7.98 -17.89
CA GLY A 227 13.91 -8.79 -18.29
C GLY A 227 12.58 -8.08 -18.11
N ALA A 228 11.64 -8.40 -19.00
CA ALA A 228 10.23 -8.02 -18.88
C ALA A 228 9.37 -9.22 -19.29
N GLN A 229 8.33 -9.53 -18.53
CA GLN A 229 7.47 -10.68 -18.81
C GLN A 229 6.03 -10.50 -18.34
N TRP A 230 5.13 -11.19 -19.03
CA TRP A 230 3.75 -11.37 -18.61
C TRP A 230 3.64 -12.62 -17.74
N VAL A 231 3.13 -12.46 -16.52
CA VAL A 231 2.98 -13.54 -15.54
C VAL A 231 1.51 -13.80 -15.22
N SER A 232 1.20 -15.01 -14.75
CA SER A 232 -0.10 -15.32 -14.17
C SER A 232 -0.24 -14.68 -12.79
N HIS A 233 -1.46 -14.65 -12.24
CA HIS A 233 -1.70 -14.19 -10.85
C HIS A 233 -0.93 -15.02 -9.82
N ASP A 234 -0.80 -16.34 -10.05
CA ASP A 234 -0.06 -17.23 -9.15
C ASP A 234 1.45 -16.95 -9.20
N ASP A 235 2.01 -16.80 -10.39
CA ASP A 235 3.42 -16.41 -10.56
C ASP A 235 3.69 -15.01 -10.00
N PHE A 236 2.77 -14.06 -10.19
CA PHE A 236 2.88 -12.72 -9.60
C PHE A 236 2.97 -12.79 -8.08
N ARG A 237 2.09 -13.59 -7.46
CA ARG A 237 2.12 -13.82 -6.02
C ARG A 237 3.44 -14.49 -5.61
N GLU A 238 3.88 -15.53 -6.30
CA GLU A 238 5.13 -16.23 -5.96
C GLU A 238 6.35 -15.30 -6.04
N LEU A 239 6.46 -14.50 -7.09
CA LEU A 239 7.59 -13.60 -7.33
C LEU A 239 7.59 -12.37 -6.43
N CYS A 240 6.41 -11.88 -6.02
CA CYS A 240 6.28 -10.57 -5.41
C CYS A 240 5.71 -10.55 -3.98
N ARG A 241 5.20 -11.64 -3.42
CA ARG A 241 4.56 -11.66 -2.09
C ARG A 241 5.47 -11.16 -0.95
N GLU A 242 6.78 -11.31 -1.07
CA GLU A 242 7.75 -10.85 -0.07
C GLU A 242 8.14 -9.36 -0.28
N ARG A 243 7.66 -8.74 -1.36
CA ARG A 243 7.89 -7.31 -1.60
C ARG A 243 7.06 -6.47 -0.64
N PHE A 244 7.62 -5.38 -0.15
CA PHE A 244 6.94 -4.53 0.83
C PHE A 244 5.63 -3.93 0.28
N TRP A 245 5.55 -3.66 -1.01
CA TRP A 245 4.39 -3.10 -1.69
C TRP A 245 3.31 -4.15 -2.05
N TRP A 246 3.62 -5.45 -1.92
CA TRP A 246 2.69 -6.54 -2.25
C TRP A 246 1.27 -6.38 -1.68
N PRO A 247 1.08 -5.98 -0.39
CA PRO A 247 -0.28 -5.85 0.16
C PRO A 247 -1.15 -4.86 -0.62
N LEU A 248 -0.56 -3.79 -1.16
CA LEU A 248 -1.29 -2.83 -1.99
C LEU A 248 -1.62 -3.41 -3.36
N ALA A 249 -0.65 -4.05 -4.02
CA ALA A 249 -0.88 -4.68 -5.32
C ALA A 249 -1.92 -5.80 -5.23
N ALA A 250 -1.85 -6.66 -4.23
CA ALA A 250 -2.82 -7.73 -3.98
C ALA A 250 -4.24 -7.16 -3.77
N PHE A 251 -4.36 -6.06 -3.03
CA PHE A 251 -5.64 -5.38 -2.83
C PHE A 251 -6.19 -4.79 -4.15
N VAL A 252 -5.36 -4.08 -4.91
CA VAL A 252 -5.74 -3.44 -6.19
C VAL A 252 -6.17 -4.48 -7.23
N MET A 253 -5.53 -5.65 -7.21
CA MET A 253 -5.79 -6.74 -8.16
C MET A 253 -6.81 -7.76 -7.66
N ASP A 254 -7.40 -7.54 -6.47
CA ASP A 254 -8.36 -8.46 -5.83
C ASP A 254 -7.85 -9.90 -5.69
N LEU A 255 -6.55 -10.06 -5.39
CA LEU A 255 -5.89 -11.37 -5.30
C LEU A 255 -6.03 -12.04 -3.92
N GLY A 256 -6.72 -11.38 -2.99
CA GLY A 256 -6.75 -11.79 -1.58
C GLY A 256 -5.40 -11.56 -0.87
N PRO A 257 -5.41 -11.61 0.48
CA PRO A 257 -4.20 -11.39 1.28
C PRO A 257 -3.22 -12.55 1.18
#